data_96a9c73843bb2336bc1a1f4438b0b9e6
#
_entry.id   96a9c73843bb2336bc1a1f4438b0b9e6
#
_cell.length_a   1.000
_cell.length_b   1.000
_cell.length_c   1.000
_cell.angle_alpha   90.00
_cell.angle_beta   90.00
_cell.angle_gamma   90.00
#
_symmetry.space_group_name_H-M   'P 1'
#
loop_
_entity.id
_entity.type
_entity.pdbx_description
1 polymer ?
#
loop_
_entity_poly.entity_id
_entity_poly.type
_entity_poly.pdbx_seq_one_letter_code
_entity_poly.pdbx_strand_id
1 'polypeptide(L)'
;MSDSNGTKKTVHLRIKRQDGPDAPSYWQDFKVPHTAGMNVISALMEIRMNPVTTEGKKVSPPSWDSGCLEEVCGACSMRINDKPRQSCTALVDKLEQPIVLEPFSKFPVIRDLMVDRTPMFESLKRVKAWVPVDGTYDMGAGAKVDPELQQKMYKFSECMTCGCCLEACPQVNDSSAFIGAAAIGQAYLFNMSPSGKHLKNERLDELMGAGGVVDCGNAQNCVKVCPKGIPLTEAIAVIGGQVTTHAVKKMLGFA
;
A
#
# COMPACT_ATOMS: atom_id res chain seq x y z
N MET A 1 3.48 28.02 -18.66
CA MET A 1 4.29 29.24 -18.45
C MET A 1 5.66 28.95 -19.01
N SER A 2 6.13 29.70 -20.00
CA SER A 2 7.50 29.63 -20.50
C SER A 2 8.35 30.52 -19.60
N ASP A 3 9.55 30.01 -19.23
CA ASP A 3 10.57 30.91 -18.68
C ASP A 3 10.85 32.02 -19.67
N SER A 4 11.33 33.19 -19.17
CA SER A 4 11.61 34.41 -19.96
C SER A 4 12.59 34.22 -21.12
N ASN A 5 13.03 33.01 -21.37
CA ASN A 5 13.98 32.62 -22.43
C ASN A 5 13.39 31.65 -23.49
N GLY A 6 12.06 31.46 -23.54
CA GLY A 6 11.39 30.67 -24.60
C GLY A 6 11.59 29.14 -24.53
N THR A 7 12.34 28.64 -23.57
CA THR A 7 12.53 27.19 -23.36
C THR A 7 11.30 26.60 -22.67
N LYS A 8 10.63 25.63 -23.29
CA LYS A 8 9.53 24.90 -22.65
C LYS A 8 10.04 24.18 -21.41
N LYS A 9 9.43 24.44 -20.26
CA LYS A 9 9.73 23.74 -19.00
C LYS A 9 9.59 22.23 -19.25
N THR A 10 10.57 21.44 -18.80
CA THR A 10 10.54 19.97 -18.94
C THR A 10 10.61 19.32 -17.57
N VAL A 11 10.09 18.10 -17.46
CA VAL A 11 10.18 17.23 -16.29
C VAL A 11 11.17 16.12 -16.59
N HIS A 12 12.16 15.95 -15.72
CA HIS A 12 13.15 14.88 -15.84
C HIS A 12 12.76 13.72 -14.89
N LEU A 13 12.58 12.53 -15.48
CA LEU A 13 12.30 11.29 -14.74
C LEU A 13 13.46 10.33 -14.94
N ARG A 14 13.89 9.71 -13.85
CA ARG A 14 14.85 8.60 -13.83
C ARG A 14 14.14 7.35 -13.35
N ILE A 15 13.98 6.36 -14.22
CA ILE A 15 13.14 5.19 -13.99
C ILE A 15 14.00 3.95 -13.89
N LYS A 16 13.80 3.18 -12.82
CA LYS A 16 14.37 1.84 -12.69
C LYS A 16 13.57 0.88 -13.55
N ARG A 17 14.24 0.31 -14.54
CA ARG A 17 13.67 -0.60 -15.51
C ARG A 17 14.08 -2.03 -15.18
N GLN A 18 13.19 -2.97 -15.47
CA GLN A 18 13.47 -4.40 -15.39
C GLN A 18 12.51 -5.13 -16.33
N ASP A 19 13.04 -5.88 -17.31
CA ASP A 19 12.23 -6.47 -18.39
C ASP A 19 11.41 -7.69 -17.96
N GLY A 20 11.68 -8.24 -16.79
CA GLY A 20 10.97 -9.40 -16.21
C GLY A 20 11.49 -9.73 -14.82
N PRO A 21 10.87 -10.69 -14.11
CA PRO A 21 11.23 -11.02 -12.72
C PRO A 21 12.72 -11.37 -12.53
N ASP A 22 13.31 -12.13 -13.45
CA ASP A 22 14.69 -12.62 -13.38
C ASP A 22 15.67 -11.75 -14.18
N ALA A 23 15.19 -10.70 -14.85
CA ALA A 23 16.04 -9.84 -15.64
C ALA A 23 16.82 -8.85 -14.75
N PRO A 24 18.06 -8.48 -15.11
CA PRO A 24 18.80 -7.46 -14.38
C PRO A 24 18.10 -6.10 -14.50
N SER A 25 18.08 -5.35 -13.40
CA SER A 25 17.55 -3.99 -13.41
C SER A 25 18.58 -2.99 -13.97
N TYR A 26 18.08 -1.94 -14.62
CA TYR A 26 18.88 -0.86 -15.19
C TYR A 26 18.14 0.47 -15.08
N TRP A 27 18.85 1.58 -15.25
CA TRP A 27 18.26 2.92 -15.18
C TRP A 27 18.07 3.52 -16.56
N GLN A 28 16.95 4.23 -16.75
CA GLN A 28 16.69 5.04 -17.94
C GLN A 28 16.19 6.43 -17.54
N ASP A 29 16.70 7.43 -18.25
CA ASP A 29 16.35 8.83 -18.07
C ASP A 29 15.47 9.33 -19.21
N PHE A 30 14.37 10.03 -18.83
CA PHE A 30 13.41 10.61 -19.77
C PHE A 30 13.18 12.08 -19.45
N LYS A 31 12.96 12.88 -20.49
CA LYS A 31 12.50 14.26 -20.36
C LYS A 31 11.20 14.44 -21.11
N VAL A 32 10.17 14.90 -20.43
CA VAL A 32 8.84 15.15 -21.01
C VAL A 32 8.47 16.63 -20.88
N PRO A 33 7.63 17.17 -21.79
CA PRO A 33 7.12 18.52 -21.65
C PRO A 33 6.31 18.66 -20.36
N HIS A 34 6.54 19.74 -19.62
CA HIS A 34 5.77 20.04 -18.42
C HIS A 34 4.42 20.63 -18.79
N THR A 35 3.36 20.17 -18.13
CA THR A 35 2.02 20.75 -18.16
C THR A 35 1.56 21.11 -16.74
N ALA A 36 0.74 22.15 -16.60
CA ALA A 36 0.25 22.56 -15.30
C ALA A 36 -0.61 21.45 -14.65
N GLY A 37 -0.37 21.17 -13.37
CA GLY A 37 -1.08 20.11 -12.65
C GLY A 37 -0.64 18.68 -12.98
N MET A 38 0.44 18.53 -13.76
CA MET A 38 1.00 17.22 -14.09
C MET A 38 1.37 16.43 -12.83
N ASN A 39 0.97 15.17 -12.78
CA ASN A 39 1.40 14.19 -11.79
C ASN A 39 2.32 13.13 -12.42
N VAL A 40 2.85 12.21 -11.61
CA VAL A 40 3.77 11.17 -12.10
C VAL A 40 3.10 10.26 -13.15
N ILE A 41 1.80 9.94 -13.01
CA ILE A 41 1.09 9.13 -14.01
C ILE A 41 0.99 9.89 -15.33
N SER A 42 0.67 11.19 -15.32
CA SER A 42 0.63 12.02 -16.54
C SER A 42 2.01 12.03 -17.23
N ALA A 43 3.09 12.15 -16.47
CA ALA A 43 4.45 12.11 -17.00
C ALA A 43 4.80 10.74 -17.61
N LEU A 44 4.38 9.64 -16.98
CA LEU A 44 4.54 8.28 -17.51
C LEU A 44 3.72 8.08 -18.80
N MET A 45 2.52 8.68 -18.90
CA MET A 45 1.70 8.66 -20.12
C MET A 45 2.40 9.39 -21.27
N GLU A 46 3.03 10.56 -21.02
CA GLU A 46 3.83 11.27 -22.02
C GLU A 46 5.00 10.42 -22.52
N ILE A 47 5.71 9.72 -21.60
CA ILE A 47 6.77 8.78 -22.00
C ILE A 47 6.19 7.65 -22.86
N ARG A 48 5.01 7.13 -22.52
CA ARG A 48 4.36 6.06 -23.29
C ARG A 48 4.01 6.49 -24.70
N MET A 49 3.57 7.73 -24.87
CA MET A 49 3.26 8.30 -26.20
C MET A 49 4.51 8.50 -27.06
N ASN A 50 5.63 8.89 -26.44
CA ASN A 50 6.90 9.11 -27.10
C ASN A 50 8.06 8.55 -26.25
N PRO A 51 8.33 7.23 -26.32
CA PRO A 51 9.31 6.56 -25.46
C PRO A 51 10.75 6.77 -25.96
N VAL A 52 11.24 8.00 -25.86
CA VAL A 52 12.60 8.39 -26.24
C VAL A 52 13.38 8.82 -25.00
N THR A 53 14.51 8.19 -24.76
CA THR A 53 15.41 8.53 -23.62
C THR A 53 16.06 9.90 -23.83
N THR A 54 16.66 10.43 -22.78
CA THR A 54 17.44 11.69 -22.86
C THR A 54 18.60 11.63 -23.85
N GLU A 55 19.06 10.43 -24.20
CA GLU A 55 20.10 10.16 -25.20
C GLU A 55 19.56 10.09 -26.64
N GLY A 56 18.23 10.28 -26.82
CA GLY A 56 17.58 10.20 -28.14
C GLY A 56 17.28 8.76 -28.61
N LYS A 57 17.46 7.76 -27.77
CA LYS A 57 17.18 6.36 -28.12
C LYS A 57 15.70 6.04 -27.92
N LYS A 58 15.05 5.50 -28.97
CA LYS A 58 13.70 4.95 -28.87
C LYS A 58 13.74 3.58 -28.18
N VAL A 59 12.90 3.41 -27.14
CA VAL A 59 12.85 2.21 -26.29
C VAL A 59 11.41 1.73 -26.12
N SER A 60 11.20 0.55 -25.53
CA SER A 60 9.86 0.15 -25.06
C SER A 60 9.44 1.03 -23.89
N PRO A 61 8.18 1.50 -23.84
CA PRO A 61 7.73 2.34 -22.74
C PRO A 61 7.79 1.59 -21.39
N PRO A 62 8.04 2.29 -20.27
CA PRO A 62 7.96 1.70 -18.94
C PRO A 62 6.58 1.10 -18.68
N SER A 63 6.53 0.00 -17.92
CA SER A 63 5.30 -0.62 -17.43
C SER A 63 4.98 -0.16 -16.02
N TRP A 64 3.72 0.17 -15.75
CA TRP A 64 3.21 0.54 -14.42
C TRP A 64 1.75 0.15 -14.28
N ASP A 65 1.27 0.08 -13.03
CA ASP A 65 -0.15 -0.10 -12.72
C ASP A 65 -0.84 1.24 -12.46
N SER A 66 -2.08 1.35 -12.89
CA SER A 66 -2.97 2.45 -12.55
C SER A 66 -4.43 2.02 -12.69
N GLY A 67 -5.32 2.66 -11.93
CA GLY A 67 -6.75 2.37 -11.99
C GLY A 67 -7.59 3.64 -11.86
N CYS A 68 -7.93 4.04 -10.63
CA CYS A 68 -8.87 5.15 -10.37
C CYS A 68 -8.31 6.55 -10.68
N LEU A 69 -7.02 6.77 -10.58
CA LEU A 69 -6.31 8.05 -10.68
C LEU A 69 -6.69 9.10 -9.61
N GLU A 70 -7.38 8.68 -8.55
CA GLU A 70 -7.97 9.51 -7.50
C GLU A 70 -7.56 9.08 -6.08
N GLU A 71 -6.44 8.34 -5.96
CA GLU A 71 -5.94 7.83 -4.67
C GLU A 71 -6.95 6.96 -3.89
N VAL A 72 -7.71 6.12 -4.60
CA VAL A 72 -8.73 5.22 -4.00
C VAL A 72 -8.38 3.74 -4.17
N CYS A 73 -7.78 3.33 -5.31
CA CYS A 73 -7.57 1.91 -5.63
C CYS A 73 -6.21 1.35 -5.19
N GLY A 74 -5.22 2.20 -4.87
CA GLY A 74 -3.88 1.77 -4.50
C GLY A 74 -3.02 1.16 -5.62
N ALA A 75 -3.51 1.06 -6.86
CA ALA A 75 -2.82 0.39 -7.95
C ALA A 75 -1.50 1.07 -8.35
N CYS A 76 -1.46 2.39 -8.37
CA CYS A 76 -0.32 3.18 -8.86
C CYS A 76 0.78 3.43 -7.81
N SER A 77 0.84 2.60 -6.77
CA SER A 77 1.85 2.73 -5.70
C SER A 77 3.22 2.34 -6.21
N MET A 78 4.21 3.19 -5.94
CA MET A 78 5.62 2.94 -6.20
C MET A 78 6.50 3.80 -5.28
N ARG A 79 7.80 3.61 -5.33
CA ARG A 79 8.75 4.51 -4.68
C ARG A 79 9.01 5.70 -5.60
N ILE A 80 8.78 6.91 -5.08
CA ILE A 80 9.04 8.18 -5.77
C ILE A 80 9.99 8.99 -4.89
N ASN A 81 11.21 9.25 -5.36
CA ASN A 81 12.28 9.88 -4.59
C ASN A 81 12.42 9.22 -3.20
N ASP A 82 12.62 7.90 -3.20
CA ASP A 82 12.76 7.02 -2.02
C ASP A 82 11.55 6.92 -1.08
N LYS A 83 10.43 7.56 -1.41
CA LYS A 83 9.22 7.52 -0.57
C LYS A 83 8.13 6.66 -1.22
N PRO A 84 7.57 5.66 -0.52
CA PRO A 84 6.42 4.92 -1.01
C PRO A 84 5.17 5.82 -1.00
N ARG A 85 4.54 5.98 -2.17
CA ARG A 85 3.35 6.82 -2.32
C ARG A 85 2.57 6.51 -3.59
N GLN A 86 1.39 7.11 -3.73
CA GLN A 86 0.58 7.01 -4.94
C GLN A 86 1.12 7.96 -6.02
N SER A 87 1.27 7.45 -7.24
CA SER A 87 1.76 8.24 -8.38
C SER A 87 0.72 9.21 -8.92
N CYS A 88 -0.57 8.88 -8.79
CA CYS A 88 -1.66 9.70 -9.30
C CYS A 88 -1.85 11.03 -8.54
N THR A 89 -1.40 11.12 -7.28
CA THR A 89 -1.45 12.35 -6.47
C THR A 89 -0.09 13.02 -6.29
N ALA A 90 0.97 12.40 -6.82
CA ALA A 90 2.32 12.93 -6.77
C ALA A 90 2.53 14.01 -7.85
N LEU A 91 2.24 15.28 -7.54
CA LEU A 91 2.43 16.41 -8.46
C LEU A 91 3.91 16.64 -8.72
N VAL A 92 4.30 16.70 -10.00
CA VAL A 92 5.70 16.87 -10.42
C VAL A 92 6.32 18.18 -9.96
N ASP A 93 5.51 19.24 -9.80
CA ASP A 93 5.95 20.53 -9.30
C ASP A 93 6.34 20.51 -7.81
N LYS A 94 5.94 19.48 -7.07
CA LYS A 94 6.26 19.28 -5.64
C LYS A 94 7.37 18.26 -5.41
N LEU A 95 8.01 17.79 -6.49
CA LEU A 95 9.04 16.76 -6.43
C LEU A 95 10.39 17.32 -6.88
N GLU A 96 11.44 16.92 -6.20
CA GLU A 96 12.81 17.17 -6.64
C GLU A 96 13.11 16.40 -7.92
N GLN A 97 13.83 17.05 -8.84
CA GLN A 97 14.24 16.44 -10.10
C GLN A 97 15.74 16.13 -10.11
N PRO A 98 16.17 15.02 -10.75
CA PRO A 98 15.32 14.07 -11.49
C PRO A 98 14.35 13.36 -10.55
N ILE A 99 13.09 13.17 -10.99
CA ILE A 99 12.12 12.37 -10.25
C ILE A 99 12.49 10.89 -10.43
N VAL A 100 12.96 10.28 -9.34
CA VAL A 100 13.38 8.88 -9.33
C VAL A 100 12.19 7.98 -9.07
N LEU A 101 11.91 7.07 -10.01
CA LEU A 101 10.83 6.10 -9.91
C LEU A 101 11.38 4.68 -9.82
N GLU A 102 10.96 3.95 -8.79
CA GLU A 102 11.31 2.55 -8.56
C GLU A 102 10.09 1.73 -8.19
N PRO A 103 10.06 0.42 -8.51
CA PRO A 103 9.06 -0.48 -7.94
C PRO A 103 9.20 -0.56 -6.42
N PHE A 104 8.18 -1.02 -5.73
CA PHE A 104 8.33 -1.42 -4.34
C PHE A 104 9.39 -2.51 -4.20
N SER A 105 10.28 -2.36 -3.22
CA SER A 105 11.43 -3.26 -3.03
C SER A 105 11.07 -4.56 -2.29
N LYS A 106 9.93 -4.57 -1.61
CA LYS A 106 9.46 -5.68 -0.75
C LYS A 106 8.42 -6.56 -1.40
N PHE A 107 8.22 -6.36 -2.69
CA PHE A 107 7.31 -7.13 -3.51
C PHE A 107 8.05 -7.66 -4.74
N PRO A 108 7.77 -8.88 -5.20
CA PRO A 108 8.36 -9.40 -6.43
C PRO A 108 8.04 -8.47 -7.61
N VAL A 109 9.06 -8.12 -8.38
CA VAL A 109 8.88 -7.30 -9.59
C VAL A 109 8.34 -8.17 -10.71
N ILE A 110 7.25 -7.71 -11.33
CA ILE A 110 6.72 -8.33 -12.56
C ILE A 110 7.45 -7.75 -13.77
N ARG A 111 7.48 -6.43 -13.87
CA ARG A 111 8.19 -5.68 -14.90
C ARG A 111 8.27 -4.21 -14.52
N ASP A 112 9.42 -3.58 -14.68
CA ASP A 112 9.67 -2.16 -14.44
C ASP A 112 9.12 -1.69 -13.07
N LEU A 113 8.01 -0.93 -13.06
CA LEU A 113 7.38 -0.38 -11.85
C LEU A 113 6.21 -1.24 -11.33
N MET A 114 5.88 -2.33 -12.05
CA MET A 114 4.82 -3.27 -11.66
C MET A 114 5.36 -4.34 -10.72
N VAL A 115 4.64 -4.58 -9.63
CA VAL A 115 4.99 -5.59 -8.62
C VAL A 115 3.83 -6.55 -8.36
N ASP A 116 4.15 -7.78 -7.97
CA ASP A 116 3.17 -8.76 -7.53
C ASP A 116 2.74 -8.48 -6.08
N ARG A 117 1.46 -8.18 -5.88
CA ARG A 117 0.87 -7.90 -4.56
C ARG A 117 0.19 -9.11 -3.93
N THR A 118 0.26 -10.27 -4.55
CA THR A 118 -0.33 -11.51 -4.01
C THR A 118 0.05 -11.74 -2.55
N PRO A 119 1.32 -11.55 -2.09
CA PRO A 119 1.68 -11.75 -0.69
C PRO A 119 0.87 -10.89 0.29
N MET A 120 0.46 -9.69 -0.12
CA MET A 120 -0.37 -8.82 0.69
C MET A 120 -1.79 -9.36 0.84
N PHE A 121 -2.37 -9.90 -0.22
CA PHE A 121 -3.70 -10.52 -0.18
C PHE A 121 -3.69 -11.83 0.60
N GLU A 122 -2.62 -12.62 0.52
CA GLU A 122 -2.44 -13.81 1.36
C GLU A 122 -2.33 -13.44 2.85
N SER A 123 -1.71 -12.33 3.20
CA SER A 123 -1.69 -11.80 4.58
C SER A 123 -3.11 -11.43 5.06
N LEU A 124 -3.94 -10.82 4.20
CA LEU A 124 -5.35 -10.53 4.52
C LEU A 124 -6.18 -11.81 4.69
N LYS A 125 -5.95 -12.79 3.84
CA LYS A 125 -6.58 -14.10 3.91
C LYS A 125 -6.20 -14.83 5.21
N ARG A 126 -4.94 -14.81 5.59
CA ARG A 126 -4.43 -15.40 6.81
C ARG A 126 -5.15 -14.85 8.05
N VAL A 127 -5.34 -13.52 8.15
CA VAL A 127 -6.06 -12.89 9.26
C VAL A 127 -7.58 -12.89 9.07
N LYS A 128 -8.11 -13.65 8.09
CA LYS A 128 -9.56 -13.72 7.82
C LYS A 128 -10.22 -12.34 7.76
N ALA A 129 -9.64 -11.45 6.92
CA ALA A 129 -10.10 -10.09 6.74
C ALA A 129 -11.40 -10.03 5.91
N TRP A 130 -12.45 -10.71 6.39
CA TRP A 130 -13.80 -10.73 5.81
C TRP A 130 -14.87 -10.97 6.87
N VAL A 131 -16.12 -10.76 6.48
CA VAL A 131 -17.31 -11.10 7.27
C VAL A 131 -17.81 -12.48 6.81
N PRO A 132 -18.07 -13.44 7.72
CA PRO A 132 -18.49 -14.80 7.36
C PRO A 132 -19.99 -14.89 7.00
N VAL A 133 -20.51 -13.87 6.32
CA VAL A 133 -21.90 -13.76 5.89
C VAL A 133 -21.89 -13.42 4.40
N ASP A 134 -22.48 -14.27 3.58
CA ASP A 134 -22.46 -14.15 2.12
C ASP A 134 -23.60 -13.29 1.54
N GLY A 135 -24.52 -12.84 2.38
CA GLY A 135 -25.68 -12.04 1.95
C GLY A 135 -26.78 -12.85 1.27
N THR A 136 -26.70 -14.19 1.25
CA THR A 136 -27.70 -15.08 0.64
C THR A 136 -29.03 -15.06 1.39
N TYR A 137 -28.98 -14.78 2.70
CA TYR A 137 -30.16 -14.74 3.57
C TYR A 137 -30.46 -13.31 4.00
N ASP A 138 -31.75 -12.97 4.11
CA ASP A 138 -32.18 -11.72 4.73
C ASP A 138 -31.92 -11.79 6.24
N MET A 139 -30.90 -11.05 6.67
CA MET A 139 -30.48 -10.91 8.06
C MET A 139 -31.21 -9.76 8.78
N GLY A 140 -32.18 -9.15 8.15
CA GLY A 140 -32.89 -7.98 8.65
C GLY A 140 -32.08 -6.69 8.57
N ALA A 141 -32.43 -5.70 9.38
CA ALA A 141 -31.85 -4.35 9.35
C ALA A 141 -30.37 -4.26 9.80
N GLY A 142 -29.76 -5.39 10.15
CA GLY A 142 -28.40 -5.43 10.65
C GLY A 142 -28.25 -4.99 12.12
N ALA A 143 -27.05 -5.08 12.64
CA ALA A 143 -26.74 -4.69 14.00
C ALA A 143 -26.65 -3.16 14.13
N LYS A 144 -27.27 -2.60 15.18
CA LYS A 144 -27.09 -1.21 15.54
C LYS A 144 -25.64 -0.99 16.02
N VAL A 145 -25.00 0.04 15.50
CA VAL A 145 -23.62 0.41 15.83
C VAL A 145 -23.61 1.80 16.41
N ASP A 146 -22.85 1.99 17.47
CA ASP A 146 -22.63 3.30 18.07
C ASP A 146 -21.94 4.23 17.03
N PRO A 147 -22.33 5.53 16.93
CA PRO A 147 -21.76 6.46 15.96
C PRO A 147 -20.24 6.63 16.06
N GLU A 148 -19.67 6.67 17.26
CA GLU A 148 -18.22 6.78 17.44
C GLU A 148 -17.50 5.53 16.96
N LEU A 149 -18.04 4.36 17.29
CA LEU A 149 -17.53 3.09 16.78
C LEU A 149 -17.63 3.03 15.25
N GLN A 150 -18.73 3.50 14.68
CA GLN A 150 -18.91 3.54 13.22
C GLN A 150 -17.87 4.44 12.56
N GLN A 151 -17.59 5.62 13.07
CA GLN A 151 -16.57 6.52 12.53
C GLN A 151 -15.17 5.89 12.62
N LYS A 152 -14.87 5.21 13.71
CA LYS A 152 -13.63 4.50 13.89
C LYS A 152 -13.48 3.36 12.87
N MET A 153 -14.50 2.53 12.71
CA MET A 153 -14.55 1.47 11.70
C MET A 153 -14.39 2.04 10.28
N TYR A 154 -15.09 3.14 9.98
CA TYR A 154 -14.98 3.81 8.67
C TYR A 154 -13.55 4.23 8.37
N LYS A 155 -12.82 4.79 9.34
CA LYS A 155 -11.41 5.18 9.15
C LYS A 155 -10.52 4.00 8.77
N PHE A 156 -10.71 2.83 9.37
CA PHE A 156 -9.97 1.62 9.00
C PHE A 156 -10.43 1.01 7.67
N SER A 157 -11.70 1.20 7.29
CA SER A 157 -12.24 0.73 6.01
C SER A 157 -11.70 1.49 4.79
N GLU A 158 -11.11 2.67 4.98
CA GLU A 158 -10.45 3.43 3.91
C GLU A 158 -9.18 2.77 3.39
N CYS A 159 -8.74 1.64 3.98
CA CYS A 159 -7.56 0.93 3.51
C CYS A 159 -7.76 0.41 2.09
N MET A 160 -7.03 0.99 1.15
CA MET A 160 -7.07 0.64 -0.26
C MET A 160 -6.03 -0.43 -0.67
N THR A 161 -5.43 -1.11 0.28
CA THR A 161 -4.46 -2.20 0.04
C THR A 161 -3.31 -1.77 -0.89
N CYS A 162 -2.79 -0.56 -0.68
CA CYS A 162 -1.79 0.04 -1.57
C CYS A 162 -0.36 -0.48 -1.37
N GLY A 163 -0.04 -1.05 -0.20
CA GLY A 163 1.30 -1.57 0.12
C GLY A 163 2.30 -0.56 0.67
N CYS A 164 2.02 0.75 0.70
CA CYS A 164 2.95 1.77 1.18
C CYS A 164 3.45 1.50 2.62
N CYS A 165 2.57 1.05 3.51
CA CYS A 165 2.92 0.74 4.90
C CYS A 165 3.83 -0.48 5.02
N LEU A 166 3.74 -1.46 4.11
CA LEU A 166 4.61 -2.61 4.07
C LEU A 166 5.99 -2.20 3.52
N GLU A 167 6.01 -1.44 2.42
CA GLU A 167 7.25 -0.94 1.83
C GLU A 167 8.09 -0.13 2.84
N ALA A 168 7.45 0.72 3.64
CA ALA A 168 8.13 1.55 4.62
C ALA A 168 8.52 0.82 5.91
N CYS A 169 8.01 -0.40 6.14
CA CYS A 169 8.21 -1.11 7.41
C CYS A 169 9.54 -1.87 7.41
N PRO A 170 10.46 -1.62 8.36
CA PRO A 170 11.72 -2.36 8.44
C PRO A 170 11.52 -3.85 8.80
N GLN A 171 10.41 -4.19 9.47
CA GLN A 171 10.11 -5.58 9.87
C GLN A 171 9.53 -6.41 8.70
N VAL A 172 9.08 -5.80 7.61
CA VAL A 172 8.71 -6.52 6.39
C VAL A 172 9.98 -6.70 5.55
N ASN A 173 10.56 -7.89 5.56
CA ASN A 173 11.79 -8.24 4.85
C ASN A 173 11.91 -9.78 4.71
N ASP A 174 12.88 -10.26 3.94
CA ASP A 174 13.05 -11.67 3.62
C ASP A 174 13.38 -12.58 4.83
N SER A 175 13.85 -12.00 5.94
CA SER A 175 14.19 -12.74 7.17
C SER A 175 13.08 -12.69 8.23
N SER A 176 11.95 -12.05 7.94
CA SER A 176 10.83 -11.86 8.87
C SER A 176 9.52 -12.39 8.28
N ALA A 177 8.77 -13.12 9.09
CA ALA A 177 7.42 -13.56 8.74
C ALA A 177 6.35 -12.48 8.97
N PHE A 178 6.72 -11.25 9.37
CA PHE A 178 5.79 -10.20 9.76
C PHE A 178 4.82 -9.82 8.64
N ILE A 179 3.53 -10.01 8.87
CA ILE A 179 2.46 -9.78 7.89
C ILE A 179 2.17 -8.32 7.57
N GLY A 180 2.74 -7.39 8.36
CA GLY A 180 2.61 -5.96 8.15
C GLY A 180 1.37 -5.31 8.78
N ALA A 181 1.44 -3.99 8.92
CA ALA A 181 0.43 -3.19 9.62
C ALA A 181 -0.95 -3.20 8.94
N ALA A 182 -1.01 -3.35 7.61
CA ALA A 182 -2.28 -3.36 6.88
C ALA A 182 -3.17 -4.55 7.29
N ALA A 183 -2.61 -5.76 7.37
CA ALA A 183 -3.36 -6.95 7.78
C ALA A 183 -3.84 -6.83 9.23
N ILE A 184 -2.99 -6.33 10.13
CA ILE A 184 -3.37 -6.09 11.55
C ILE A 184 -4.49 -5.04 11.63
N GLY A 185 -4.41 -3.96 10.84
CA GLY A 185 -5.46 -2.93 10.76
C GLY A 185 -6.80 -3.49 10.27
N GLN A 186 -6.79 -4.39 9.30
CA GLN A 186 -8.00 -5.05 8.81
C GLN A 186 -8.55 -6.05 9.84
N ALA A 187 -7.69 -6.82 10.52
CA ALA A 187 -8.12 -7.68 11.62
C ALA A 187 -8.81 -6.84 12.74
N TYR A 188 -8.27 -5.68 13.05
CA TYR A 188 -8.87 -4.75 14.01
C TYR A 188 -10.25 -4.25 13.55
N LEU A 189 -10.38 -3.81 12.31
CA LEU A 189 -11.66 -3.41 11.71
C LEU A 189 -12.71 -4.50 11.87
N PHE A 190 -12.40 -5.73 11.46
CA PHE A 190 -13.34 -6.84 11.51
C PHE A 190 -13.63 -7.32 12.94
N ASN A 191 -12.69 -7.15 13.88
CA ASN A 191 -12.93 -7.44 15.29
C ASN A 191 -13.88 -6.42 15.96
N MET A 192 -13.93 -5.18 15.45
CA MET A 192 -14.89 -4.17 15.91
C MET A 192 -16.29 -4.36 15.31
N SER A 193 -16.35 -4.91 14.09
CA SER A 193 -17.61 -5.11 13.37
C SER A 193 -18.51 -6.11 14.08
N PRO A 194 -19.80 -5.83 14.31
CA PRO A 194 -20.74 -6.78 14.89
C PRO A 194 -20.83 -8.10 14.11
N SER A 195 -20.77 -8.06 12.79
CA SER A 195 -20.79 -9.24 11.93
C SER A 195 -19.40 -9.90 11.81
N GLY A 196 -18.33 -9.10 11.82
CA GLY A 196 -16.95 -9.58 11.71
C GLY A 196 -16.43 -10.26 12.98
N LYS A 197 -16.93 -9.88 14.15
CA LYS A 197 -16.46 -10.40 15.46
C LYS A 197 -16.59 -11.91 15.65
N HIS A 198 -17.42 -12.58 14.85
CA HIS A 198 -17.58 -14.04 14.92
C HIS A 198 -16.28 -14.81 14.64
N LEU A 199 -15.37 -14.24 13.84
CA LEU A 199 -14.05 -14.83 13.57
C LEU A 199 -12.94 -14.21 14.43
N LYS A 200 -13.29 -13.49 15.49
CA LYS A 200 -12.30 -12.75 16.30
C LYS A 200 -11.24 -13.67 16.92
N ASN A 201 -11.64 -14.79 17.52
CA ASN A 201 -10.68 -15.71 18.15
C ASN A 201 -9.73 -16.31 17.13
N GLU A 202 -10.21 -16.70 15.98
CA GLU A 202 -9.40 -17.24 14.90
C GLU A 202 -8.38 -16.22 14.37
N ARG A 203 -8.77 -14.94 14.26
CA ARG A 203 -7.84 -13.85 13.94
C ARG A 203 -6.78 -13.66 15.00
N LEU A 204 -7.17 -13.75 16.27
CA LEU A 204 -6.23 -13.59 17.38
C LEU A 204 -5.26 -14.77 17.46
N ASP A 205 -5.70 -16.00 17.16
CA ASP A 205 -4.83 -17.16 17.04
C ASP A 205 -3.74 -16.97 15.98
N GLU A 206 -4.13 -16.48 14.79
CA GLU A 206 -3.17 -16.17 13.72
C GLU A 206 -2.20 -15.04 14.10
N LEU A 207 -2.70 -14.00 14.75
CA LEU A 207 -1.89 -12.83 15.15
C LEU A 207 -1.02 -13.08 16.38
N MET A 208 -1.27 -14.15 17.12
CA MET A 208 -0.43 -14.64 18.22
C MET A 208 0.77 -15.44 17.70
N GLY A 209 0.66 -16.04 16.52
CA GLY A 209 1.70 -16.86 15.89
C GLY A 209 2.84 -16.05 15.30
N ALA A 210 3.81 -16.76 14.69
CA ALA A 210 4.93 -16.15 13.98
C ALA A 210 4.45 -15.22 12.86
N GLY A 211 5.05 -14.06 12.73
CA GLY A 211 4.64 -13.01 11.80
C GLY A 211 3.46 -12.17 12.28
N GLY A 212 2.93 -12.44 13.46
CA GLY A 212 1.83 -11.71 14.05
C GLY A 212 2.25 -10.39 14.71
N VAL A 213 1.42 -9.93 15.67
CA VAL A 213 1.58 -8.60 16.27
C VAL A 213 2.87 -8.44 17.09
N VAL A 214 3.40 -9.53 17.64
CA VAL A 214 4.64 -9.52 18.45
C VAL A 214 5.89 -9.19 17.63
N ASP A 215 5.85 -9.41 16.32
CA ASP A 215 6.97 -9.12 15.41
C ASP A 215 7.00 -7.65 14.97
N CYS A 216 6.06 -6.83 15.45
CA CYS A 216 6.07 -5.39 15.20
C CYS A 216 7.15 -4.68 16.01
N GLY A 217 8.19 -4.18 15.37
CA GLY A 217 9.26 -3.40 16.01
C GLY A 217 8.91 -1.94 16.34
N ASN A 218 7.63 -1.54 16.23
CA ASN A 218 7.11 -0.19 16.54
C ASN A 218 7.86 0.99 15.85
N ALA A 219 8.33 0.78 14.63
CA ALA A 219 9.03 1.84 13.86
C ALA A 219 8.11 3.00 13.42
N GLN A 220 6.80 2.82 13.45
CA GLN A 220 5.76 3.81 13.14
C GLN A 220 5.80 4.40 11.72
N ASN A 221 6.62 3.85 10.82
CA ASN A 221 6.69 4.31 9.44
C ASN A 221 5.37 4.08 8.69
N CYS A 222 4.63 3.04 9.05
CA CYS A 222 3.34 2.68 8.44
C CYS A 222 2.32 3.82 8.53
N VAL A 223 2.26 4.55 9.63
CA VAL A 223 1.35 5.71 9.81
C VAL A 223 1.82 6.90 8.98
N LYS A 224 3.15 7.14 8.94
CA LYS A 224 3.73 8.29 8.23
C LYS A 224 3.50 8.25 6.72
N VAL A 225 3.44 7.04 6.14
CA VAL A 225 3.32 6.87 4.68
C VAL A 225 1.90 6.49 4.24
N CYS A 226 0.97 6.32 5.18
CA CYS A 226 -0.40 5.95 4.84
C CYS A 226 -1.11 7.10 4.13
N PRO A 227 -1.49 6.97 2.84
CA PRO A 227 -2.14 8.05 2.12
C PRO A 227 -3.53 8.40 2.68
N LYS A 228 -4.16 7.44 3.38
CA LYS A 228 -5.45 7.64 4.06
C LYS A 228 -5.32 8.07 5.52
N GLY A 229 -4.10 8.20 6.05
CA GLY A 229 -3.88 8.60 7.45
C GLY A 229 -4.53 7.65 8.47
N ILE A 230 -4.55 6.35 8.17
CA ILE A 230 -5.13 5.35 9.08
C ILE A 230 -4.23 5.19 10.31
N PRO A 231 -4.78 5.23 11.53
CA PRO A 231 -4.01 5.13 12.76
C PRO A 231 -3.56 3.68 13.06
N LEU A 232 -2.68 3.12 12.19
CA LEU A 232 -2.27 1.72 12.23
C LEU A 232 -1.57 1.34 13.54
N THR A 233 -0.87 2.27 14.18
CA THR A 233 -0.23 2.03 15.49
C THR A 233 -1.26 1.81 16.59
N GLU A 234 -2.41 2.46 16.54
CA GLU A 234 -3.54 2.21 17.45
C GLU A 234 -4.07 0.79 17.26
N ALA A 235 -4.31 0.37 16.02
CA ALA A 235 -4.74 -1.00 15.73
C ALA A 235 -3.76 -2.04 16.27
N ILE A 236 -2.46 -1.83 16.06
CA ILE A 236 -1.40 -2.73 16.55
C ILE A 236 -1.43 -2.82 18.09
N ALA A 237 -1.55 -1.68 18.77
CA ALA A 237 -1.59 -1.65 20.23
C ALA A 237 -2.82 -2.37 20.79
N VAL A 238 -4.00 -2.11 20.24
CA VAL A 238 -5.25 -2.76 20.68
C VAL A 238 -5.24 -4.26 20.39
N ILE A 239 -4.82 -4.66 19.21
CA ILE A 239 -4.69 -6.08 18.84
C ILE A 239 -3.65 -6.77 19.75
N GLY A 240 -2.52 -6.13 20.06
CA GLY A 240 -1.53 -6.66 20.99
C GLY A 240 -2.13 -6.98 22.37
N GLY A 241 -2.92 -6.07 22.93
CA GLY A 241 -3.68 -6.31 24.18
C GLY A 241 -4.71 -7.44 24.05
N GLN A 242 -5.43 -7.51 22.91
CA GLN A 242 -6.38 -8.58 22.65
C GLN A 242 -5.69 -9.95 22.52
N VAL A 243 -4.57 -10.03 21.81
CA VAL A 243 -3.75 -11.24 21.67
C VAL A 243 -3.24 -11.72 23.01
N THR A 244 -2.70 -10.82 23.83
CA THR A 244 -2.23 -11.16 25.19
C THR A 244 -3.36 -11.72 26.06
N THR A 245 -4.51 -11.05 26.07
CA THR A 245 -5.69 -11.51 26.84
C THR A 245 -6.19 -12.87 26.32
N HIS A 246 -6.20 -13.07 25.00
CA HIS A 246 -6.62 -14.32 24.38
C HIS A 246 -5.66 -15.47 24.71
N ALA A 247 -4.35 -15.23 24.67
CA ALA A 247 -3.33 -16.20 25.06
C ALA A 247 -3.51 -16.67 26.52
N VAL A 248 -3.74 -15.73 27.45
CA VAL A 248 -4.00 -16.06 28.86
C VAL A 248 -5.27 -16.89 29.02
N LYS A 249 -6.37 -16.52 28.34
CA LYS A 249 -7.61 -17.28 28.38
C LYS A 249 -7.42 -18.70 27.86
N LYS A 250 -6.70 -18.86 26.75
CA LYS A 250 -6.41 -20.15 26.13
C LYS A 250 -5.58 -21.04 27.07
N MET A 251 -4.58 -20.46 27.74
CA MET A 251 -3.76 -21.16 28.71
C MET A 251 -4.58 -21.64 29.95
N LEU A 252 -5.61 -20.87 30.32
CA LEU A 252 -6.52 -21.20 31.44
C LEU A 252 -7.73 -22.06 31.00
N GLY A 253 -7.85 -22.43 29.73
CA GLY A 253 -8.93 -23.27 29.22
C GLY A 253 -10.29 -22.55 29.01
N PHE A 254 -10.28 -21.20 28.88
CA PHE A 254 -11.48 -20.36 28.68
C PHE A 254 -11.69 -19.87 27.24
N ALA A 255 -10.89 -20.27 26.26
CA ALA A 255 -10.98 -19.82 24.87
C ALA A 255 -11.21 -20.98 23.90
#